data_bf4f3998142d13b6999f562d7ebc9f00
#
_entry.id   bf4f3998142d13b6999f562d7ebc9f00
#
_cell.length_a   1.000
_cell.length_b   1.000
_cell.length_c   1.000
_cell.angle_alpha   90.00
_cell.angle_beta   90.00
_cell.angle_gamma   90.00
#
_symmetry.space_group_name_H-M   'P 1'
#
loop_
_entity.id
_entity.type
_entity.pdbx_description
1 polymer ?
#
loop_
_entity_poly.entity_id
_entity_poly.type
_entity_poly.pdbx_seq_one_letter_code
_entity_poly.pdbx_strand_id
1 'polypeptide(L)'
;MSNLVDKYPRVSDMVNVAKRRMPHFAAEYLFAGTGYDEALENNRKVFNQIFLVPQYLKGTVNPNLKTKLFDYEYDAPFGMAPVGMTSLMWPGAEIALSKMSVTNNIPYSLSTVACASVEDVGKHLNGTGWFQLYPVSYTHLTLPTKVSV
;
A
#
# COMPACT_ATOMS: atom_id res chain seq x y z
N MET A 1 -25.15 2.93 10.73
CA MET A 1 -23.69 3.11 10.76
C MET A 1 -23.39 4.35 9.93
N SER A 2 -22.77 5.38 10.50
CA SER A 2 -22.32 6.53 9.71
C SER A 2 -21.32 6.02 8.67
N ASN A 3 -21.50 6.40 7.41
CA ASN A 3 -20.57 6.04 6.34
C ASN A 3 -19.18 6.60 6.71
N LEU A 4 -18.12 5.78 6.64
CA LEU A 4 -16.76 6.22 6.94
C LEU A 4 -16.34 7.40 6.07
N VAL A 5 -16.84 7.47 4.85
CA VAL A 5 -16.59 8.58 3.91
C VAL A 5 -17.19 9.89 4.42
N ASP A 6 -18.37 9.85 5.04
CA ASP A 6 -18.99 11.05 5.61
C ASP A 6 -18.21 11.57 6.82
N LYS A 7 -17.63 10.64 7.60
CA LYS A 7 -16.84 11.00 8.79
C LYS A 7 -15.41 11.44 8.47
N TYR A 8 -14.81 10.87 7.43
CA TYR A 8 -13.43 11.10 7.03
C TYR A 8 -13.35 11.29 5.52
N PRO A 9 -13.77 12.44 5.00
CA PRO A 9 -13.82 12.69 3.54
C PRO A 9 -12.43 12.76 2.90
N ARG A 10 -11.37 12.95 3.69
CA ARG A 10 -9.99 13.01 3.22
C ARG A 10 -9.10 12.08 4.04
N VAL A 11 -8.03 11.57 3.42
CA VAL A 11 -7.01 10.78 4.13
C VAL A 11 -6.37 11.58 5.27
N SER A 12 -6.17 12.89 5.11
CA SER A 12 -5.66 13.77 6.17
C SER A 12 -6.52 13.76 7.45
N ASP A 13 -7.82 13.59 7.32
CA ASP A 13 -8.74 13.53 8.46
C ASP A 13 -8.54 12.21 9.23
N MET A 14 -8.28 11.11 8.51
CA MET A 14 -7.91 9.82 9.11
C MET A 14 -6.55 9.88 9.81
N VAL A 15 -5.55 10.56 9.21
CA VAL A 15 -4.20 10.71 9.77
C VAL A 15 -4.25 11.32 11.17
N ASN A 16 -5.02 12.38 11.35
CA ASN A 16 -5.15 13.06 12.66
C ASN A 16 -5.73 12.15 13.75
N VAL A 17 -6.63 11.25 13.37
CA VAL A 17 -7.20 10.27 14.31
C VAL A 17 -6.22 9.14 14.57
N ALA A 18 -5.54 8.65 13.52
CA ALA A 18 -4.57 7.57 13.62
C ALA A 18 -3.40 7.94 14.55
N LYS A 19 -2.82 9.13 14.38
CA LYS A 19 -1.73 9.62 15.24
C LYS A 19 -2.05 9.61 16.73
N ARG A 20 -3.32 9.80 17.10
CA ARG A 20 -3.75 9.76 18.51
C ARG A 20 -3.94 8.35 19.05
N ARG A 21 -4.02 7.36 18.19
CA ARG A 21 -4.29 5.95 18.54
C ARG A 21 -3.04 5.08 18.51
N MET A 22 -2.06 5.48 17.73
CA MET A 22 -0.80 4.74 17.61
C MET A 22 0.16 5.13 18.73
N PRO A 23 1.01 4.21 19.19
CA PRO A 23 2.17 4.56 20.00
C PRO A 23 3.06 5.56 19.26
N HIS A 24 3.69 6.49 20.00
CA HIS A 24 4.48 7.57 19.40
C HIS A 24 5.56 7.06 18.45
N PHE A 25 6.32 6.05 18.86
CA PHE A 25 7.39 5.47 18.03
C PHE A 25 6.88 4.86 16.72
N ALA A 26 5.69 4.25 16.73
CA ALA A 26 5.07 3.69 15.52
C ALA A 26 4.57 4.81 14.59
N ALA A 27 4.04 5.88 15.17
CA ALA A 27 3.64 7.06 14.40
C ALA A 27 4.85 7.75 13.77
N GLU A 28 5.96 7.92 14.50
CA GLU A 28 7.20 8.47 13.95
C GLU A 28 7.74 7.61 12.80
N TYR A 29 7.81 6.29 12.98
CA TYR A 29 8.23 5.39 11.90
C TYR A 29 7.37 5.54 10.63
N LEU A 30 6.05 5.69 10.79
CA LEU A 30 5.12 5.76 9.66
C LEU A 30 5.15 7.13 8.95
N PHE A 31 5.33 8.22 9.67
CA PHE A 31 5.12 9.58 9.17
C PHE A 31 6.40 10.37 8.94
N ALA A 32 7.52 9.96 9.53
CA ALA A 32 8.80 10.63 9.32
C ALA A 32 9.47 10.19 8.01
N GLY A 33 10.20 11.12 7.41
CA GLY A 33 11.13 10.85 6.32
C GLY A 33 12.57 10.74 6.84
N THR A 34 13.53 10.83 5.94
CA THR A 34 14.96 10.83 6.24
C THR A 34 15.47 12.27 6.31
N GLY A 35 16.37 12.55 7.25
CA GLY A 35 16.95 13.87 7.43
C GLY A 35 15.93 14.89 7.91
N TYR A 36 15.78 15.98 7.19
CA TYR A 36 14.85 17.07 7.50
C TYR A 36 13.50 16.94 6.78
N ASP A 37 13.10 15.74 6.39
CA ASP A 37 11.85 15.47 5.68
C ASP A 37 11.72 16.14 4.29
N GLU A 38 12.79 16.66 3.73
CA GLU A 38 12.78 17.40 2.45
C GLU A 38 12.20 16.57 1.30
N ALA A 39 12.60 15.30 1.20
CA ALA A 39 12.08 14.39 0.17
C ALA A 39 10.59 14.08 0.39
N LEU A 40 10.18 13.92 1.63
CA LEU A 40 8.79 13.70 2.00
C LEU A 40 7.90 14.88 1.60
N GLU A 41 8.36 16.10 1.90
CA GLU A 41 7.66 17.33 1.50
C GLU A 41 7.61 17.48 -0.04
N ASN A 42 8.73 17.24 -0.71
CA ASN A 42 8.82 17.38 -2.15
C ASN A 42 7.91 16.39 -2.88
N ASN A 43 7.81 15.15 -2.40
CA ASN A 43 6.88 14.15 -2.93
C ASN A 43 5.42 14.62 -2.90
N ARG A 44 5.05 15.46 -1.94
CA ARG A 44 3.72 16.05 -1.86
C ARG A 44 3.58 17.30 -2.73
N LYS A 45 4.60 18.16 -2.74
CA LYS A 45 4.61 19.42 -3.51
C LYS A 45 4.49 19.19 -5.01
N VAL A 46 5.08 18.11 -5.52
CA VAL A 46 5.05 17.75 -6.94
C VAL A 46 3.61 17.61 -7.48
N PHE A 47 2.68 17.11 -6.66
CA PHE A 47 1.28 17.00 -7.09
C PHE A 47 0.61 18.35 -7.32
N ASN A 48 1.11 19.44 -6.74
CA ASN A 48 0.61 20.79 -6.97
C ASN A 48 0.95 21.31 -8.38
N GLN A 49 1.81 20.64 -9.11
CA GLN A 49 2.21 20.96 -10.48
C GLN A 49 1.43 20.17 -11.53
N ILE A 50 0.58 19.24 -11.08
CA ILE A 50 -0.21 18.37 -11.95
C ILE A 50 -1.66 18.83 -11.89
N PHE A 51 -2.22 19.22 -13.02
CA PHE A 51 -3.59 19.70 -13.14
C PHE A 51 -4.43 18.76 -13.98
N LEU A 52 -5.63 18.46 -13.49
CA LEU A 52 -6.63 17.78 -14.29
C LEU A 52 -7.39 18.81 -15.12
N VAL A 53 -7.36 18.67 -16.43
CA VAL A 53 -8.12 19.54 -17.34
C VAL A 53 -9.49 18.96 -17.57
N PRO A 54 -10.57 19.55 -17.02
CA PRO A 54 -11.91 19.05 -17.21
C PRO A 54 -12.36 19.24 -18.66
N GLN A 55 -13.02 18.23 -19.21
CA GLN A 55 -13.61 18.29 -20.55
C GLN A 55 -15.13 18.16 -20.41
N TYR A 56 -15.83 19.24 -20.71
CA TYR A 56 -17.29 19.31 -20.63
C TYR A 56 -17.94 18.83 -21.93
N LEU A 57 -19.24 18.49 -21.85
CA LEU A 57 -20.13 18.17 -23.00
C LEU A 57 -19.64 16.97 -23.86
N LYS A 58 -18.88 16.06 -23.30
CA LYS A 58 -18.42 14.85 -24.01
C LYS A 58 -19.29 13.59 -23.76
N GLY A 59 -20.48 13.77 -23.22
CA GLY A 59 -21.41 12.68 -22.91
C GLY A 59 -21.07 11.96 -21.59
N THR A 60 -21.71 10.83 -21.37
CA THR A 60 -21.48 9.98 -20.19
C THR A 60 -20.23 9.14 -20.41
N VAL A 61 -19.29 9.20 -19.49
CA VAL A 61 -18.07 8.37 -19.52
C VAL A 61 -18.27 7.19 -18.56
N ASN A 62 -18.18 5.98 -19.09
CA ASN A 62 -18.11 4.75 -18.29
C ASN A 62 -16.68 4.21 -18.37
N PRO A 63 -15.79 4.60 -17.45
CA PRO A 63 -14.41 4.17 -17.50
C PRO A 63 -14.29 2.68 -17.18
N ASN A 64 -13.53 1.94 -17.98
CA ASN A 64 -13.09 0.62 -17.61
C ASN A 64 -11.77 0.77 -16.83
N LEU A 65 -11.78 0.42 -15.55
CA LEU A 65 -10.61 0.49 -14.67
C LEU A 65 -9.82 -0.82 -14.64
N LYS A 66 -10.33 -1.88 -15.26
CA LYS A 66 -9.68 -3.18 -15.27
C LYS A 66 -8.28 -3.10 -15.88
N THR A 67 -7.34 -3.73 -15.21
CA THR A 67 -5.94 -3.71 -15.61
C THR A 67 -5.37 -5.13 -15.52
N LYS A 68 -4.80 -5.59 -16.62
CA LYS A 68 -4.07 -6.85 -16.63
C LYS A 68 -2.61 -6.61 -16.21
N LEU A 69 -2.17 -7.32 -15.17
CA LEU A 69 -0.81 -7.29 -14.68
C LEU A 69 -0.30 -8.72 -14.62
N PHE A 70 0.67 -9.04 -15.47
CA PHE A 70 1.07 -10.42 -15.78
C PHE A 70 -0.14 -11.26 -16.23
N ASP A 71 -0.41 -12.36 -15.53
CA ASP A 71 -1.50 -13.28 -15.89
C ASP A 71 -2.82 -13.00 -15.18
N TYR A 72 -2.86 -11.96 -14.30
CA TYR A 72 -4.04 -11.60 -13.54
C TYR A 72 -4.70 -10.33 -14.04
N GLU A 73 -6.03 -10.32 -14.06
CA GLU A 73 -6.85 -9.13 -14.29
C GLU A 73 -7.34 -8.59 -12.94
N TYR A 74 -7.00 -7.35 -12.65
CA TYR A 74 -7.42 -6.61 -11.48
C TYR A 74 -8.52 -5.61 -11.83
N ASP A 75 -9.39 -5.28 -10.87
CA ASP A 75 -10.51 -4.37 -11.10
C ASP A 75 -10.11 -2.88 -11.06
N ALA A 76 -8.87 -2.58 -10.67
CA ALA A 76 -8.36 -1.22 -10.62
C ALA A 76 -6.86 -1.15 -10.98
N PRO A 77 -6.39 -0.03 -11.57
CA PRO A 77 -4.99 0.16 -11.96
C PRO A 77 -4.10 0.62 -10.79
N PHE A 78 -4.42 0.21 -9.58
CA PHE A 78 -3.64 0.47 -8.36
C PHE A 78 -3.74 -0.69 -7.40
N GLY A 79 -2.80 -0.77 -6.46
CA GLY A 79 -2.75 -1.81 -5.45
C GLY A 79 -2.24 -1.28 -4.12
N MET A 80 -2.11 -2.18 -3.16
CA MET A 80 -1.56 -1.89 -1.84
C MET A 80 -0.04 -2.07 -1.87
N ALA A 81 0.67 -0.97 -1.67
CA ALA A 81 2.13 -0.96 -1.61
C ALA A 81 2.64 -1.71 -0.37
N PRO A 82 3.87 -2.27 -0.43
CA PRO A 82 4.50 -2.88 0.73
C PRO A 82 4.84 -1.79 1.76
N VAL A 83 4.38 -1.99 2.98
CA VAL A 83 4.70 -1.14 4.13
C VAL A 83 5.27 -2.01 5.24
N GLY A 84 6.46 -1.67 5.71
CA GLY A 84 7.12 -2.40 6.79
C GLY A 84 6.37 -2.27 8.10
N MET A 85 6.37 -3.37 8.86
CA MET A 85 5.86 -3.41 10.24
C MET A 85 4.44 -2.83 10.43
N THR A 86 3.54 -3.06 9.46
CA THR A 86 2.17 -2.51 9.52
C THR A 86 1.41 -2.96 10.76
N SER A 87 1.65 -4.18 11.25
CA SER A 87 1.05 -4.65 12.51
C SER A 87 1.57 -3.94 13.75
N LEU A 88 2.67 -3.19 13.66
CA LEU A 88 3.14 -2.31 14.72
C LEU A 88 2.21 -1.09 14.88
N MET A 89 1.66 -0.60 13.77
CA MET A 89 0.70 0.50 13.76
C MET A 89 -0.70 0.03 14.15
N TRP A 90 -1.08 -1.14 13.64
CA TRP A 90 -2.36 -1.76 13.93
C TRP A 90 -2.25 -3.28 13.93
N PRO A 91 -2.48 -3.96 15.07
CA PRO A 91 -2.35 -5.41 15.17
C PRO A 91 -3.15 -6.16 14.11
N GLY A 92 -2.50 -7.05 13.38
CA GLY A 92 -3.09 -7.84 12.30
C GLY A 92 -3.35 -7.08 11.00
N ALA A 93 -2.73 -5.90 10.82
CA ALA A 93 -2.95 -5.06 9.63
C ALA A 93 -2.60 -5.79 8.33
N GLU A 94 -1.49 -6.54 8.25
CA GLU A 94 -1.12 -7.30 7.05
C GLU A 94 -2.20 -8.29 6.63
N ILE A 95 -2.78 -8.99 7.60
CA ILE A 95 -3.87 -9.95 7.34
C ILE A 95 -5.15 -9.23 6.90
N ALA A 96 -5.47 -8.10 7.54
CA ALA A 96 -6.64 -7.31 7.16
C ALA A 96 -6.50 -6.74 5.75
N LEU A 97 -5.32 -6.20 5.40
CA LEU A 97 -5.02 -5.65 4.08
C LEU A 97 -5.04 -6.73 2.99
N SER A 98 -4.46 -7.91 3.26
CA SER A 98 -4.49 -9.02 2.30
C SER A 98 -5.91 -9.48 1.99
N LYS A 99 -6.77 -9.59 2.99
CA LYS A 99 -8.20 -9.91 2.79
C LYS A 99 -8.92 -8.83 1.99
N MET A 100 -8.67 -7.56 2.30
CA MET A 100 -9.25 -6.43 1.59
C MET A 100 -8.82 -6.38 0.12
N SER A 101 -7.56 -6.71 -0.19
CA SER A 101 -7.07 -6.77 -1.56
C SER A 101 -7.81 -7.80 -2.40
N VAL A 102 -8.03 -8.98 -1.85
CA VAL A 102 -8.80 -10.05 -2.53
C VAL A 102 -10.27 -9.65 -2.70
N THR A 103 -10.88 -9.07 -1.65
CA THR A 103 -12.29 -8.62 -1.72
C THR A 103 -12.51 -7.57 -2.79
N ASN A 104 -11.53 -6.70 -3.05
CA ASN A 104 -11.61 -5.62 -4.04
C ASN A 104 -10.88 -5.96 -5.35
N ASN A 105 -10.38 -7.17 -5.48
CA ASN A 105 -9.60 -7.63 -6.62
C ASN A 105 -8.52 -6.62 -7.06
N ILE A 106 -7.68 -6.19 -6.11
CA ILE A 106 -6.52 -5.32 -6.34
C ILE A 106 -5.23 -6.00 -5.85
N PRO A 107 -4.06 -5.71 -6.43
CA PRO A 107 -2.82 -6.32 -5.98
C PRO A 107 -2.44 -5.89 -4.56
N TYR A 108 -1.85 -6.82 -3.80
CA TYR A 108 -1.25 -6.58 -2.50
C TYR A 108 0.21 -7.01 -2.51
N SER A 109 1.09 -6.19 -2.01
CA SER A 109 2.50 -6.53 -1.82
C SER A 109 2.86 -6.57 -0.34
N LEU A 110 3.35 -7.72 0.11
CA LEU A 110 3.87 -7.88 1.47
C LEU A 110 5.29 -7.35 1.56
N SER A 111 5.59 -6.57 2.59
CA SER A 111 6.94 -6.06 2.83
C SER A 111 7.90 -7.15 3.30
N THR A 112 9.19 -7.03 2.94
CA THR A 112 10.28 -7.86 3.50
C THR A 112 10.34 -7.79 5.03
N VAL A 113 10.00 -6.64 5.61
CA VAL A 113 10.01 -6.41 7.06
C VAL A 113 8.59 -6.35 7.64
N ALA A 114 7.67 -7.13 7.08
CA ALA A 114 6.34 -7.30 7.66
C ALA A 114 6.41 -8.03 9.00
N CYS A 115 5.44 -7.77 9.89
CA CYS A 115 5.32 -8.50 11.15
C CYS A 115 4.68 -9.88 10.96
N ALA A 116 3.82 -10.04 9.96
CA ALA A 116 3.21 -11.32 9.62
C ALA A 116 4.10 -12.12 8.67
N SER A 117 4.07 -13.45 8.78
CA SER A 117 4.82 -14.32 7.88
C SER A 117 4.22 -14.34 6.47
N VAL A 118 5.05 -14.69 5.48
CA VAL A 118 4.59 -14.87 4.08
C VAL A 118 3.51 -15.95 4.01
N GLU A 119 3.68 -17.03 4.79
CA GLU A 119 2.74 -18.15 4.85
C GLU A 119 1.38 -17.74 5.40
N ASP A 120 1.36 -16.90 6.45
CA ASP A 120 0.10 -16.47 7.05
C ASP A 120 -0.67 -15.50 6.15
N VAL A 121 0.03 -14.59 5.52
CA VAL A 121 -0.56 -13.65 4.56
C VAL A 121 -0.98 -14.38 3.28
N GLY A 122 -0.13 -15.28 2.77
CA GLY A 122 -0.36 -16.06 1.55
C GLY A 122 -1.65 -16.90 1.57
N LYS A 123 -2.04 -17.41 2.74
CA LYS A 123 -3.32 -18.13 2.93
C LYS A 123 -4.55 -17.32 2.50
N HIS A 124 -4.43 -16.00 2.47
CA HIS A 124 -5.53 -15.08 2.15
C HIS A 124 -5.46 -14.49 0.74
N LEU A 125 -4.37 -14.72 0.00
CA LEU A 125 -4.10 -14.03 -1.27
C LEU A 125 -4.46 -14.84 -2.53
N ASN A 126 -4.94 -16.07 -2.39
CA ASN A 126 -5.36 -16.93 -3.52
C ASN A 126 -4.31 -17.01 -4.67
N GLY A 127 -3.02 -16.90 -4.34
CA GLY A 127 -1.95 -16.91 -5.34
C GLY A 127 -1.70 -15.58 -6.06
N THR A 128 -2.43 -14.51 -5.74
CA THR A 128 -2.30 -13.19 -6.40
C THR A 128 -1.40 -12.22 -5.64
N GLY A 129 -0.78 -12.65 -4.54
CA GLY A 129 0.06 -11.81 -3.71
C GLY A 129 1.45 -11.58 -4.28
N TRP A 130 2.01 -10.45 -3.93
CA TRP A 130 3.37 -10.07 -4.28
C TRP A 130 4.21 -9.97 -3.01
N PHE A 131 5.50 -10.24 -3.15
CA PHE A 131 6.44 -10.08 -2.06
C PHE A 131 7.52 -9.07 -2.46
N GLN A 132 7.71 -8.05 -1.65
CA GLN A 132 8.81 -7.12 -1.81
C GLN A 132 10.08 -7.80 -1.33
N LEU A 133 11.03 -8.03 -2.22
CA LEU A 133 12.35 -8.56 -1.89
C LEU A 133 13.39 -7.46 -2.05
N TYR A 134 14.06 -7.11 -0.95
CA TYR A 134 15.28 -6.32 -0.99
C TYR A 134 16.31 -6.88 0.00
N PRO A 135 17.57 -7.06 -0.41
CA PRO A 135 18.61 -7.51 0.48
C PRO A 135 19.02 -6.38 1.43
N VAL A 136 19.16 -6.69 2.69
CA VAL A 136 19.84 -5.83 3.67
C VAL A 136 21.18 -6.43 4.02
N SER A 137 22.20 -5.61 4.23
CA SER A 137 23.61 -6.03 4.35
C SER A 137 23.91 -7.05 5.47
N TYR A 138 22.99 -7.24 6.41
CA TYR A 138 23.10 -8.20 7.50
C TYR A 138 22.20 -9.44 7.34
N THR A 139 21.38 -9.52 6.31
CA THR A 139 20.61 -10.73 6.00
C THR A 139 21.41 -11.61 5.07
N HIS A 140 21.79 -12.79 5.53
CA HIS A 140 22.33 -13.87 4.70
C HIS A 140 21.21 -14.49 3.86
N LEU A 141 20.64 -13.72 2.95
CA LEU A 141 19.81 -14.27 1.89
C LEU A 141 20.73 -14.87 0.84
N THR A 142 21.15 -16.10 1.06
CA THR A 142 21.68 -16.92 -0.01
C THR A 142 20.54 -17.26 -0.93
N LEU A 143 20.25 -16.38 -1.87
CA LEU A 143 19.43 -16.75 -3.04
C LEU A 143 20.19 -17.89 -3.73
N PRO A 144 19.55 -19.05 -3.99
CA PRO A 144 20.16 -20.07 -4.82
C PRO A 144 20.36 -19.44 -6.20
N THR A 145 21.58 -18.99 -6.48
CA THR A 145 22.01 -18.54 -7.81
C THR A 145 22.13 -19.79 -8.71
N LYS A 146 21.04 -20.37 -9.08
CA LYS A 146 20.94 -21.16 -10.30
C LYS A 146 20.32 -20.28 -11.35
N VAL A 147 21.11 -19.43 -11.95
CA VAL A 147 20.86 -18.97 -13.31
C VAL A 147 21.24 -20.18 -14.19
N SER A 148 20.27 -20.95 -14.64
CA SER A 148 20.43 -21.85 -15.76
C SER A 148 20.42 -20.99 -17.01
N VAL A 149 21.54 -20.87 -17.67
CA VAL A 149 21.64 -20.35 -19.03
C VAL A 149 21.08 -21.40 -19.97
#